data_1628c15f076de2307a654bacd07826ae
#
_entry.id   1628c15f076de2307a654bacd07826ae
#
_cell.length_a   1.000
_cell.length_b   1.000
_cell.length_c   1.000
_cell.angle_alpha   90.00
_cell.angle_beta   90.00
_cell.angle_gamma   90.00
#
_symmetry.space_group_name_H-M   'P 1'
#
loop_
_entity.id
_entity.type
_entity.pdbx_description
1 polymer ?
#
loop_
_entity_poly.entity_id
_entity_poly.type
_entity_poly.pdbx_seq_one_letter_code
_entity_poly.pdbx_strand_id
1 'polypeptide(L)'
;MITDCQAWLQEVLREFSCQTGTIHRSTPDGTHLTLVTQIGVPEVLLDKISLIPFGKGIAGAAAERREPVELCNLQQDLGGVARPDARKTNVSGSLAVPIFSSDGKTVLGVLGIGMMAPHDFTCEEQAALMAKTLPLREEFER
;
A
#
# COMPACT_ATOMS: atom_id res chain seq x y z
N MET A 1 -12.83 -15.21 2.69
CA MET A 1 -13.03 -14.52 1.40
C MET A 1 -13.52 -13.10 1.64
N ILE A 2 -12.94 -12.13 0.93
CA ILE A 2 -13.31 -10.73 1.10
C ILE A 2 -14.48 -10.42 0.17
N THR A 3 -15.64 -10.05 0.72
CA THR A 3 -16.79 -9.66 -0.08
C THR A 3 -16.82 -8.16 -0.35
N ASP A 4 -16.18 -7.36 0.52
CA ASP A 4 -16.09 -5.91 0.40
C ASP A 4 -14.68 -5.47 0.81
N CYS A 5 -13.86 -5.18 -0.19
CA CYS A 5 -12.47 -4.78 0.05
C CYS A 5 -12.36 -3.48 0.84
N GLN A 6 -13.27 -2.53 0.62
CA GLN A 6 -13.23 -1.27 1.36
C GLN A 6 -13.54 -1.46 2.83
N ALA A 7 -14.56 -2.26 3.16
CA ALA A 7 -14.89 -2.56 4.55
C ALA A 7 -13.75 -3.33 5.23
N TRP A 8 -13.13 -4.27 4.51
CA TRP A 8 -11.99 -5.02 5.01
C TRP A 8 -10.81 -4.08 5.29
N LEU A 9 -10.53 -3.16 4.36
CA LEU A 9 -9.45 -2.19 4.52
C LEU A 9 -9.70 -1.30 5.73
N GLN A 10 -10.95 -0.87 5.94
CA GLN A 10 -11.31 -0.05 7.09
C GLN A 10 -10.95 -0.74 8.41
N GLU A 11 -11.21 -2.03 8.53
CA GLU A 11 -10.85 -2.79 9.73
C GLU A 11 -9.34 -2.86 9.92
N VAL A 12 -8.58 -3.05 8.85
CA VAL A 12 -7.12 -3.05 8.91
C VAL A 12 -6.61 -1.70 9.40
N LEU A 13 -7.14 -0.60 8.85
CA LEU A 13 -6.73 0.73 9.28
C LEU A 13 -7.01 0.97 10.75
N ARG A 14 -8.15 0.47 11.24
CA ARG A 14 -8.49 0.60 12.66
C ARG A 14 -7.48 -0.14 13.54
N GLU A 15 -7.09 -1.34 13.16
CA GLU A 15 -6.11 -2.13 13.91
C GLU A 15 -4.74 -1.44 13.98
N PHE A 16 -4.36 -0.73 12.92
CA PHE A 16 -3.05 -0.08 12.83
C PHE A 16 -3.09 1.40 13.18
N SER A 17 -4.26 1.92 13.62
CA SER A 17 -4.46 3.33 13.96
C SER A 17 -4.10 4.27 12.81
N CYS A 18 -4.39 3.85 11.59
CA CYS A 18 -4.10 4.62 10.37
C CYS A 18 -5.36 5.27 9.84
N GLN A 19 -5.20 6.38 9.12
CA GLN A 19 -6.29 7.18 8.58
C GLN A 19 -6.46 6.99 7.09
N THR A 20 -5.43 6.52 6.39
CA THR A 20 -5.51 6.30 4.94
C THR A 20 -5.03 4.90 4.60
N GLY A 21 -5.57 4.37 3.52
CA GLY A 21 -5.17 3.06 3.02
C GLY A 21 -5.50 2.89 1.56
N THR A 22 -4.74 2.02 0.89
CA THR A 22 -4.95 1.69 -0.51
C THR A 22 -4.73 0.20 -0.73
N ILE A 23 -5.51 -0.36 -1.64
CA ILE A 23 -5.27 -1.70 -2.16
C ILE A 23 -5.10 -1.56 -3.66
N HIS A 24 -3.97 -2.03 -4.17
CA HIS A 24 -3.68 -2.05 -5.60
C HIS A 24 -3.49 -3.48 -6.06
N ARG A 25 -3.85 -3.74 -7.31
CA ARG A 25 -3.63 -5.05 -7.95
C ARG A 25 -2.66 -4.88 -9.11
N SER A 26 -1.70 -5.79 -9.23
CA SER A 26 -0.74 -5.76 -10.32
C SER A 26 -1.44 -6.05 -11.65
N THR A 27 -1.00 -5.36 -12.71
CA THR A 27 -1.45 -5.66 -14.07
C THR A 27 -0.92 -7.04 -14.48
N PRO A 28 -1.60 -7.73 -15.40
CA PRO A 28 -1.17 -9.07 -15.82
C PRO A 28 0.27 -9.14 -16.34
N ASP A 29 0.77 -8.05 -16.93
CA ASP A 29 2.16 -8.02 -17.42
C ASP A 29 3.18 -7.70 -16.32
N GLY A 30 2.72 -7.41 -15.09
CA GLY A 30 3.61 -7.16 -13.97
C GLY A 30 4.39 -5.86 -14.02
N THR A 31 3.85 -4.84 -14.69
CA THR A 31 4.55 -3.56 -14.86
C THR A 31 3.92 -2.41 -14.06
N HIS A 32 2.64 -2.52 -13.72
CA HIS A 32 1.90 -1.45 -13.06
C HIS A 32 0.98 -2.00 -11.98
N LEU A 33 0.52 -1.09 -11.12
CA LEU A 33 -0.48 -1.36 -10.09
C LEU A 33 -1.73 -0.57 -10.44
N THR A 34 -2.91 -1.23 -10.41
CA THR A 34 -4.19 -0.56 -10.60
C THR A 34 -4.91 -0.49 -9.26
N LEU A 35 -5.54 0.66 -8.98
CA LEU A 35 -6.24 0.87 -7.72
C LEU A 35 -7.51 0.02 -7.65
N VAL A 36 -7.64 -0.77 -6.58
CA VAL A 36 -8.84 -1.56 -6.29
C VAL A 36 -9.77 -0.77 -5.38
N THR A 37 -9.25 -0.25 -4.28
CA THR A 37 -10.01 0.58 -3.35
C THR A 37 -9.07 1.44 -2.52
N GLN A 38 -9.63 2.48 -1.89
CA GLN A 38 -8.87 3.38 -1.03
C GLN A 38 -9.76 3.96 0.06
N ILE A 39 -9.13 4.47 1.12
CA ILE A 39 -9.80 5.20 2.19
C ILE A 39 -8.94 6.41 2.51
N GLY A 40 -9.57 7.59 2.60
CA GLY A 40 -8.91 8.80 3.06
C GLY A 40 -8.00 9.51 2.07
N VAL A 41 -7.88 9.02 0.84
CA VAL A 41 -7.05 9.69 -0.18
C VAL A 41 -7.84 10.86 -0.76
N PRO A 42 -7.26 12.08 -0.81
CA PRO A 42 -7.93 13.22 -1.42
C PRO A 42 -8.36 12.94 -2.87
N GLU A 43 -9.58 13.34 -3.21
CA GLU A 43 -10.15 13.07 -4.53
C GLU A 43 -9.25 13.56 -5.67
N VAL A 44 -8.61 14.72 -5.48
CA VAL A 44 -7.74 15.31 -6.51
C VAL A 44 -6.53 14.42 -6.83
N LEU A 45 -6.19 13.46 -5.97
CA LEU A 45 -5.05 12.58 -6.17
C LEU A 45 -5.45 11.20 -6.72
N LEU A 46 -6.74 10.90 -6.81
CA LEU A 46 -7.19 9.56 -7.23
C LEU A 46 -6.69 9.18 -8.61
N ASP A 47 -6.70 10.11 -9.56
CA ASP A 47 -6.21 9.83 -10.91
C ASP A 47 -4.72 9.45 -10.89
N LYS A 48 -3.95 10.04 -9.98
CA LYS A 48 -2.51 9.80 -9.92
C LYS A 48 -2.16 8.48 -9.29
N ILE A 49 -3.04 7.93 -8.45
CA ILE A 49 -2.82 6.63 -7.82
C ILE A 49 -3.61 5.51 -8.48
N SER A 50 -4.43 5.82 -9.49
CA SER A 50 -5.23 4.79 -10.17
C SER A 50 -4.37 3.82 -10.97
N LEU A 51 -3.22 4.29 -11.45
CA LEU A 51 -2.25 3.45 -12.18
C LEU A 51 -0.84 3.89 -11.77
N ILE A 52 -0.11 2.99 -11.10
CA ILE A 52 1.22 3.30 -10.58
C ILE A 52 2.24 2.34 -11.19
N PRO A 53 3.27 2.85 -11.88
CA PRO A 53 4.34 1.97 -12.39
C PRO A 53 5.11 1.32 -11.23
N PHE A 54 5.53 0.08 -11.41
CA PHE A 54 6.45 -0.56 -10.48
C PHE A 54 7.70 0.32 -10.35
N GLY A 55 8.19 0.47 -9.12
CA GLY A 55 9.35 1.29 -8.83
C GLY A 55 9.05 2.77 -8.55
N LYS A 56 7.80 3.21 -8.74
CA LYS A 56 7.42 4.61 -8.51
C LYS A 56 6.60 4.73 -7.23
N GLY A 57 7.00 5.66 -6.36
CA GLY A 57 6.34 5.86 -5.08
C GLY A 57 6.57 4.72 -4.12
N ILE A 58 5.92 4.78 -2.95
CA ILE A 58 6.07 3.76 -1.90
C ILE A 58 5.46 2.44 -2.36
N ALA A 59 4.25 2.48 -2.93
CA ALA A 59 3.58 1.27 -3.39
C ALA A 59 4.34 0.63 -4.55
N GLY A 60 4.77 1.42 -5.54
CA GLY A 60 5.55 0.90 -6.66
C GLY A 60 6.89 0.33 -6.22
N ALA A 61 7.53 0.97 -5.23
CA ALA A 61 8.79 0.48 -4.68
C ALA A 61 8.60 -0.87 -3.98
N ALA A 62 7.51 -1.04 -3.22
CA ALA A 62 7.21 -2.31 -2.56
C ALA A 62 7.01 -3.43 -3.58
N ALA A 63 6.31 -3.13 -4.69
CA ALA A 63 6.11 -4.11 -5.74
C ALA A 63 7.43 -4.51 -6.41
N GLU A 64 8.25 -3.54 -6.75
CA GLU A 64 9.52 -3.79 -7.44
C GLU A 64 10.54 -4.48 -6.55
N ARG A 65 10.68 -4.00 -5.31
CA ARG A 65 11.66 -4.56 -4.35
C ARG A 65 11.21 -5.87 -3.73
N ARG A 66 9.93 -6.19 -3.82
CA ARG A 66 9.33 -7.41 -3.27
C ARG A 66 9.53 -7.49 -1.75
N GLU A 67 9.39 -6.35 -1.08
CA GLU A 67 9.55 -6.25 0.38
C GLU A 67 8.76 -5.05 0.89
N PRO A 68 8.46 -5.00 2.21
CA PRO A 68 7.82 -3.82 2.79
C PRO A 68 8.67 -2.57 2.59
N VAL A 69 8.02 -1.45 2.29
CA VAL A 69 8.68 -0.15 2.16
C VAL A 69 8.00 0.80 3.15
N GLU A 70 8.78 1.44 3.99
CA GLU A 70 8.29 2.26 5.09
C GLU A 70 8.95 3.64 5.05
N LEU A 71 8.16 4.67 5.37
CA LEU A 71 8.67 6.01 5.61
C LEU A 71 8.08 6.51 6.92
N CYS A 72 8.96 6.89 7.86
CA CYS A 72 8.54 7.43 9.16
C CYS A 72 7.82 8.76 9.00
N ASN A 73 8.30 9.63 8.11
CA ASN A 73 7.69 10.93 7.86
C ASN A 73 7.76 11.27 6.37
N LEU A 74 6.68 10.96 5.66
CA LEU A 74 6.54 11.22 4.24
C LEU A 74 6.72 12.70 3.90
N GLN A 75 6.28 13.61 4.79
CA GLN A 75 6.36 15.05 4.57
C GLN A 75 7.80 15.55 4.53
N GLN A 76 8.75 14.78 5.10
CA GLN A 76 10.16 15.14 5.14
C GLN A 76 11.02 14.17 4.32
N ASP A 77 10.41 13.46 3.38
CA ASP A 77 11.14 12.51 2.55
C ASP A 77 12.04 13.26 1.56
N LEU A 78 13.33 13.27 1.85
CA LEU A 78 14.34 13.86 0.97
C LEU A 78 15.00 12.80 0.08
N GLY A 79 14.73 11.53 0.33
CA GLY A 79 15.29 10.42 -0.44
C GLY A 79 14.60 10.15 -1.76
N GLY A 80 13.47 10.79 -2.02
CA GLY A 80 12.75 10.66 -3.27
C GLY A 80 12.02 9.33 -3.46
N VAL A 81 11.86 8.52 -2.40
CA VAL A 81 11.12 7.26 -2.49
C VAL A 81 9.65 7.51 -2.78
N ALA A 82 9.06 8.49 -2.09
CA ALA A 82 7.68 8.89 -2.33
C ALA A 82 7.61 9.89 -3.47
N ARG A 83 6.54 9.82 -4.26
CA ARG A 83 6.31 10.79 -5.32
C ARG A 83 5.97 12.14 -4.69
N PRO A 84 6.34 13.26 -5.33
CA PRO A 84 6.06 14.59 -4.77
C PRO A 84 4.59 14.81 -4.42
N ASP A 85 3.66 14.26 -5.21
CA ASP A 85 2.23 14.42 -4.95
C ASP A 85 1.75 13.68 -3.68
N ALA A 86 2.51 12.70 -3.20
CA ALA A 86 2.16 11.97 -1.99
C ALA A 86 2.12 12.90 -0.77
N ARG A 87 2.92 13.97 -0.78
CA ARG A 87 2.94 14.95 0.32
C ARG A 87 1.61 15.70 0.46
N LYS A 88 0.82 15.76 -0.60
CA LYS A 88 -0.48 16.45 -0.60
C LYS A 88 -1.54 15.66 0.17
N THR A 89 -1.26 14.42 0.54
CA THR A 89 -2.20 13.59 1.31
C THR A 89 -2.26 13.98 2.78
N ASN A 90 -1.29 14.77 3.28
CA ASN A 90 -1.08 15.05 4.69
C ASN A 90 -0.67 13.82 5.50
N VAL A 91 -0.41 12.70 4.83
CA VAL A 91 0.10 11.49 5.48
C VAL A 91 1.56 11.72 5.86
N SER A 92 1.95 11.27 7.05
CA SER A 92 3.34 11.34 7.51
C SER A 92 3.96 9.95 7.59
N GLY A 93 3.51 9.09 8.51
CA GLY A 93 3.96 7.69 8.57
C GLY A 93 3.29 6.88 7.47
N SER A 94 4.06 6.09 6.74
CA SER A 94 3.53 5.31 5.62
C SER A 94 4.23 3.96 5.52
N LEU A 95 3.44 2.93 5.21
CA LEU A 95 3.93 1.56 5.03
C LEU A 95 3.19 0.92 3.86
N ALA A 96 3.94 0.35 2.93
CA ALA A 96 3.38 -0.44 1.84
C ALA A 96 4.00 -1.83 1.85
N VAL A 97 3.17 -2.86 1.72
CA VAL A 97 3.64 -4.25 1.72
C VAL A 97 3.15 -4.95 0.45
N PRO A 98 4.01 -5.77 -0.18
CA PRO A 98 3.60 -6.51 -1.37
C PRO A 98 2.69 -7.68 -1.00
N ILE A 99 1.77 -8.01 -1.91
CA ILE A 99 0.89 -9.16 -1.79
C ILE A 99 1.45 -10.23 -2.72
N PHE A 100 1.98 -11.31 -2.16
CA PHE A 100 2.60 -12.36 -2.96
C PHE A 100 1.61 -13.45 -3.36
N SER A 101 1.87 -14.08 -4.49
CA SER A 101 1.18 -15.31 -4.87
C SER A 101 1.53 -16.44 -3.91
N SER A 102 0.75 -17.53 -3.95
CA SER A 102 0.95 -18.68 -3.06
C SER A 102 2.34 -19.29 -3.20
N ASP A 103 2.93 -19.27 -4.40
CA ASP A 103 4.27 -19.79 -4.65
C ASP A 103 5.37 -18.75 -4.34
N GLY A 104 4.99 -17.53 -3.95
CA GLY A 104 5.93 -16.47 -3.60
C GLY A 104 6.68 -15.86 -4.77
N LYS A 105 6.36 -16.25 -6.00
CA LYS A 105 7.11 -15.81 -7.18
C LYS A 105 6.57 -14.53 -7.82
N THR A 106 5.30 -14.25 -7.63
CA THR A 106 4.63 -13.12 -8.29
C THR A 106 4.10 -12.14 -7.26
N VAL A 107 4.26 -10.85 -7.52
CA VAL A 107 3.59 -9.81 -6.72
C VAL A 107 2.20 -9.59 -7.33
N LEU A 108 1.17 -9.93 -6.58
CA LEU A 108 -0.22 -9.79 -7.02
C LEU A 108 -0.75 -8.38 -6.84
N GLY A 109 -0.14 -7.61 -5.95
CA GLY A 109 -0.58 -6.26 -5.65
C GLY A 109 0.16 -5.70 -4.45
N VAL A 110 -0.34 -4.59 -3.91
CA VAL A 110 0.27 -3.90 -2.76
C VAL A 110 -0.84 -3.40 -1.84
N LEU A 111 -0.63 -3.58 -0.54
CA LEU A 111 -1.47 -3.02 0.51
C LEU A 111 -0.69 -1.88 1.16
N GLY A 112 -1.28 -0.68 1.17
CA GLY A 112 -0.65 0.50 1.76
C GLY A 112 -1.49 1.08 2.88
N ILE A 113 -0.84 1.53 3.95
CA ILE A 113 -1.48 2.25 5.05
C ILE A 113 -0.70 3.52 5.34
N GLY A 114 -1.41 4.54 5.83
CA GLY A 114 -0.81 5.83 6.15
C GLY A 114 -1.38 6.44 7.41
N MET A 115 -0.51 7.08 8.19
CA MET A 115 -0.84 7.74 9.44
C MET A 115 -0.60 9.24 9.30
N MET A 116 -1.51 10.06 9.85
CA MET A 116 -1.39 11.53 9.79
C MET A 116 -0.30 12.10 10.70
N ALA A 117 0.35 11.24 11.49
CA ALA A 117 1.48 11.60 12.35
C ALA A 117 2.71 10.81 11.92
N PRO A 118 3.93 11.33 12.15
CA PRO A 118 5.14 10.54 11.92
C PRO A 118 5.07 9.26 12.75
N HIS A 119 5.45 8.15 12.16
CA HIS A 119 5.43 6.86 12.83
C HIS A 119 6.49 5.94 12.22
N ASP A 120 7.28 5.33 13.09
CA ASP A 120 8.31 4.38 12.71
C ASP A 120 7.70 2.97 12.81
N PHE A 121 7.27 2.43 11.67
CA PHE A 121 6.65 1.11 11.66
C PHE A 121 7.69 0.06 11.99
N THR A 122 7.51 -0.61 13.13
CA THR A 122 8.45 -1.63 13.61
C THR A 122 8.44 -2.86 12.72
N CYS A 123 9.46 -3.71 12.84
CA CYS A 123 9.48 -4.98 12.12
C CYS A 123 8.27 -5.83 12.45
N GLU A 124 7.78 -5.77 13.70
CA GLU A 124 6.59 -6.49 14.12
C GLU A 124 5.34 -5.96 13.43
N GLU A 125 5.22 -4.62 13.30
CA GLU A 125 4.09 -4.01 12.59
C GLU A 125 4.13 -4.35 11.10
N GLN A 126 5.31 -4.34 10.50
CA GLN A 126 5.48 -4.70 9.10
C GLN A 126 5.09 -6.16 8.86
N ALA A 127 5.52 -7.07 9.74
CA ALA A 127 5.16 -8.48 9.65
C ALA A 127 3.66 -8.69 9.86
N ALA A 128 3.05 -7.93 10.78
CA ALA A 128 1.62 -8.01 11.04
C ALA A 128 0.82 -7.58 9.80
N LEU A 129 1.25 -6.51 9.12
CA LEU A 129 0.57 -6.07 7.91
C LEU A 129 0.78 -7.07 6.77
N MET A 130 1.96 -7.67 6.66
CA MET A 130 2.21 -8.73 5.69
C MET A 130 1.24 -9.89 5.89
N ALA A 131 1.01 -10.28 7.15
CA ALA A 131 0.06 -11.36 7.48
C ALA A 131 -1.36 -11.02 7.03
N LYS A 132 -1.74 -9.74 7.07
CA LYS A 132 -3.06 -9.29 6.62
C LYS A 132 -3.25 -9.45 5.11
N THR A 133 -2.18 -9.62 4.34
CA THR A 133 -2.32 -9.76 2.89
C THR A 133 -2.86 -11.13 2.45
N LEU A 134 -2.90 -12.12 3.35
CA LEU A 134 -3.34 -13.46 2.98
C LEU A 134 -4.76 -13.51 2.38
N PRO A 135 -5.78 -12.85 2.96
CA PRO A 135 -7.10 -12.81 2.32
C PRO A 135 -7.09 -12.12 0.96
N LEU A 136 -6.24 -11.10 0.78
CA LEU A 136 -6.09 -10.43 -0.52
C LEU A 136 -5.45 -11.34 -1.55
N ARG A 137 -4.49 -12.16 -1.14
CA ARG A 137 -3.89 -13.18 -2.01
C ARG A 137 -4.97 -14.11 -2.55
N GLU A 138 -5.82 -14.63 -1.67
CA GLU A 138 -6.91 -15.52 -2.08
C GLU A 138 -7.84 -14.83 -3.07
N GLU A 139 -8.16 -13.56 -2.81
CA GLU A 139 -9.05 -12.79 -3.68
C GLU A 139 -8.44 -12.56 -5.05
N PHE A 140 -7.14 -12.25 -5.10
CA PHE A 140 -6.46 -11.90 -6.35
C PHE A 140 -6.04 -13.13 -7.17
N GLU A 141 -5.96 -14.30 -6.54
CA GLU A 141 -5.62 -15.54 -7.25
C GLU A 141 -6.83 -16.28 -7.82
N ARG A 142 -8.03 -15.81 -7.53
CA ARG A 142 -9.26 -16.44 -8.02
C ARG A 142 -9.48 -16.32 -9.50
#